data_4bf741ade39dae4be266e98c76ee314e
#
_entry.id   4bf741ade39dae4be266e98c76ee314e
#
_cell.length_a   1.000
_cell.length_b   1.000
_cell.length_c   1.000
_cell.angle_alpha   90.00
_cell.angle_beta   90.00
_cell.angle_gamma   90.00
#
_symmetry.space_group_name_H-M   'P 1'
#
loop_
_entity.id
_entity.type
_entity.pdbx_description
1 polymer ?
#
loop_
_entity_poly.entity_id
_entity_poly.type
_entity_poly.pdbx_seq_one_letter_code
_entity_poly.pdbx_strand_id
1 'polypeptide(L)'
;MKDTLILAIESSCDETAASVVKNGRTILSNVISSQIALHTLYGGVVPEIASRKHIEKINQVIEQALADADVTLDDLDAIGVTYGPGLVGALLVGVAEAKAIAYAKKLPLVGVHHIEGHVSANYIEHPDLEPPFLCLIVSGGHTHLVIVKDYGEFEILGRTRDDAAGEAFDKVARAIGLGYPGGPKVDKLSKEGNPNAIEFPKAKIGDCPYDFSFSGVKSAVLNYINHAQMTGEEINRADLAASFQKAVVDVLVEHTMLAAKDYGLSLIHI
;
A
#
# COMPACT_ATOMS: atom_id res chain seq x y z
N MET A 1 -28.31 20.00 0.04
CA MET A 1 -27.89 19.20 -1.14
C MET A 1 -28.32 17.76 -0.90
N LYS A 2 -28.71 17.02 -1.93
CA LYS A 2 -28.95 15.57 -1.80
C LYS A 2 -27.60 14.89 -1.47
N ASP A 3 -27.60 13.95 -0.53
CA ASP A 3 -26.41 13.14 -0.26
C ASP A 3 -26.04 12.31 -1.49
N THR A 4 -24.76 12.16 -1.75
CA THR A 4 -24.22 11.34 -2.83
C THR A 4 -23.67 10.03 -2.27
N LEU A 5 -24.17 8.90 -2.78
CA LEU A 5 -23.75 7.56 -2.38
C LEU A 5 -22.96 6.88 -3.51
N ILE A 6 -21.77 6.42 -3.21
CA ILE A 6 -20.87 5.76 -4.18
C ILE A 6 -20.52 4.38 -3.66
N LEU A 7 -20.73 3.35 -4.48
CA LEU A 7 -20.14 2.03 -4.28
C LEU A 7 -18.74 2.02 -4.87
N ALA A 8 -17.72 1.79 -4.05
CA ALA A 8 -16.33 1.66 -4.47
C ALA A 8 -15.89 0.20 -4.42
N ILE A 9 -15.15 -0.25 -5.46
CA ILE A 9 -14.69 -1.63 -5.62
C ILE A 9 -13.18 -1.64 -5.83
N GLU A 10 -12.48 -2.48 -5.06
CA GLU A 10 -11.03 -2.68 -5.13
C GLU A 10 -10.71 -4.17 -5.29
N SER A 11 -9.89 -4.51 -6.29
CA SER A 11 -9.42 -5.88 -6.55
C SER A 11 -8.02 -5.92 -7.16
N SER A 12 -7.16 -4.94 -6.87
CA SER A 12 -5.89 -4.75 -7.60
C SER A 12 -4.80 -5.78 -7.29
N CYS A 13 -4.86 -6.48 -6.14
CA CYS A 13 -3.83 -7.44 -5.73
C CYS A 13 -4.42 -8.71 -5.09
N ASP A 14 -4.40 -8.80 -3.79
CA ASP A 14 -4.78 -10.00 -3.02
C ASP A 14 -5.93 -9.74 -2.03
N GLU A 15 -6.62 -8.63 -2.18
CA GLU A 15 -7.80 -8.30 -1.39
C GLU A 15 -8.97 -7.91 -2.29
N THR A 16 -10.11 -8.54 -2.07
CA THR A 16 -11.37 -8.15 -2.70
C THR A 16 -12.11 -7.25 -1.72
N ALA A 17 -12.30 -6.00 -2.06
CA ALA A 17 -12.99 -5.07 -1.17
C ALA A 17 -14.12 -4.31 -1.88
N ALA A 18 -15.17 -3.99 -1.12
CA ALA A 18 -16.22 -3.07 -1.51
C ALA A 18 -16.61 -2.18 -0.34
N SER A 19 -16.94 -0.93 -0.63
CA SER A 19 -17.30 0.07 0.35
C SER A 19 -18.41 0.97 -0.18
N VAL A 20 -19.35 1.37 0.67
CA VAL A 20 -20.31 2.43 0.36
C VAL A 20 -19.84 3.69 1.08
N VAL A 21 -19.61 4.73 0.28
CA VAL A 21 -19.10 6.03 0.76
C VAL A 21 -20.12 7.12 0.48
N LYS A 22 -20.40 7.92 1.51
CA LYS A 22 -21.33 9.05 1.45
C LYS A 22 -20.54 10.35 1.38
N ASN A 23 -20.87 11.20 0.40
CA ASN A 23 -20.30 12.54 0.22
C ASN A 23 -18.76 12.57 0.15
N GLY A 24 -18.15 11.47 -0.30
CA GLY A 24 -16.69 11.35 -0.48
C GLY A 24 -15.86 11.28 0.80
N ARG A 25 -16.48 11.31 1.99
CA ARG A 25 -15.74 11.32 3.28
C ARG A 25 -16.27 10.37 4.34
N THR A 26 -17.55 10.02 4.31
CA THR A 26 -18.17 9.18 5.33
C THR A 26 -18.28 7.75 4.81
N ILE A 27 -17.60 6.82 5.46
CA ILE A 27 -17.74 5.39 5.18
C ILE A 27 -19.02 4.90 5.85
N LEU A 28 -19.96 4.37 5.05
CA LEU A 28 -21.14 3.67 5.55
C LEU A 28 -20.88 2.18 5.74
N SER A 29 -20.08 1.59 4.87
CA SER A 29 -19.61 0.21 4.97
C SER A 29 -18.22 0.04 4.37
N ASN A 30 -17.47 -0.96 4.84
CA ASN A 30 -16.18 -1.35 4.27
C ASN A 30 -15.98 -2.86 4.50
N VAL A 31 -16.13 -3.64 3.44
CA VAL A 31 -16.03 -5.10 3.50
C VAL A 31 -14.81 -5.56 2.73
N ILE A 32 -13.96 -6.35 3.38
CA ILE A 32 -12.69 -6.83 2.83
C ILE A 32 -12.63 -8.35 2.95
N SER A 33 -12.38 -9.02 1.83
CA SER A 33 -12.05 -10.44 1.77
C SER A 33 -10.58 -10.61 1.42
N SER A 34 -9.73 -10.77 2.44
CA SER A 34 -8.28 -10.92 2.27
C SER A 34 -7.90 -12.34 1.88
N GLN A 35 -6.91 -12.44 1.00
CA GLN A 35 -6.30 -13.69 0.54
C GLN A 35 -4.94 -13.96 1.19
N ILE A 36 -4.52 -13.19 2.20
CA ILE A 36 -3.22 -13.31 2.87
C ILE A 36 -2.98 -14.75 3.36
N ALA A 37 -3.98 -15.37 4.00
CA ALA A 37 -3.85 -16.75 4.50
C ALA A 37 -3.57 -17.76 3.38
N LEU A 38 -4.16 -17.56 2.19
CA LEU A 38 -3.94 -18.39 1.01
C LEU A 38 -2.53 -18.17 0.46
N HIS A 39 -2.13 -16.91 0.26
CA HIS A 39 -0.84 -16.57 -0.32
C HIS A 39 0.35 -16.85 0.61
N THR A 40 0.13 -16.91 1.91
CA THR A 40 1.14 -17.36 2.89
C THR A 40 1.64 -18.77 2.59
N LEU A 41 0.77 -19.67 2.08
CA LEU A 41 1.15 -21.03 1.69
C LEU A 41 2.18 -21.09 0.54
N TYR A 42 2.21 -20.04 -0.28
CA TYR A 42 3.10 -19.89 -1.44
C TYR A 42 4.29 -18.97 -1.15
N GLY A 43 4.34 -18.37 0.04
CA GLY A 43 5.38 -17.42 0.42
C GLY A 43 5.29 -16.06 -0.26
N GLY A 44 4.11 -15.68 -0.77
CA GLY A 44 3.82 -14.42 -1.43
C GLY A 44 2.67 -14.53 -2.43
N VAL A 45 2.27 -13.41 -3.02
CA VAL A 45 1.12 -13.34 -3.92
C VAL A 45 1.39 -14.10 -5.23
N VAL A 46 0.44 -14.96 -5.62
CA VAL A 46 0.42 -15.67 -6.90
C VAL A 46 -0.68 -15.06 -7.78
N PRO A 47 -0.36 -14.33 -8.86
CA PRO A 47 -1.32 -13.52 -9.62
C PRO A 47 -2.53 -14.29 -10.14
N GLU A 48 -2.33 -15.50 -10.66
CA GLU A 48 -3.42 -16.32 -11.19
C GLU A 48 -4.38 -16.81 -10.09
N ILE A 49 -3.84 -17.20 -8.94
CA ILE A 49 -4.63 -17.61 -7.78
C ILE A 49 -5.45 -16.41 -7.27
N ALA A 50 -4.81 -15.25 -7.16
CA ALA A 50 -5.47 -14.02 -6.75
C ALA A 50 -6.66 -13.69 -7.66
N SER A 51 -6.46 -13.71 -8.98
CA SER A 51 -7.52 -13.43 -9.94
C SER A 51 -8.72 -14.36 -9.82
N ARG A 52 -8.48 -15.67 -9.68
CA ARG A 52 -9.55 -16.66 -9.48
C ARG A 52 -10.32 -16.43 -8.19
N LYS A 53 -9.60 -16.05 -7.13
CA LYS A 53 -10.21 -15.82 -5.84
C LYS A 53 -11.11 -14.58 -5.80
N HIS A 54 -10.75 -13.54 -6.56
CA HIS A 54 -11.62 -12.37 -6.74
C HIS A 54 -12.96 -12.76 -7.38
N ILE A 55 -12.96 -13.61 -8.41
CA ILE A 55 -14.20 -14.08 -9.06
C ILE A 55 -15.12 -14.78 -8.06
N GLU A 56 -14.57 -15.57 -7.15
CA GLU A 56 -15.36 -16.27 -6.13
C GLU A 56 -15.97 -15.33 -5.08
N LYS A 57 -15.37 -14.15 -4.86
CA LYS A 57 -15.69 -13.29 -3.71
C LYS A 57 -16.39 -11.99 -4.06
N ILE A 58 -16.22 -11.47 -5.26
CA ILE A 58 -16.62 -10.12 -5.62
C ILE A 58 -18.10 -9.83 -5.32
N ASN A 59 -19.03 -10.72 -5.72
CA ASN A 59 -20.46 -10.53 -5.49
C ASN A 59 -20.81 -10.56 -4.01
N GLN A 60 -20.24 -11.52 -3.27
CA GLN A 60 -20.47 -11.64 -1.82
C GLN A 60 -20.03 -10.38 -1.06
N VAL A 61 -18.87 -9.82 -1.46
CA VAL A 61 -18.31 -8.62 -0.83
C VAL A 61 -19.17 -7.39 -1.15
N ILE A 62 -19.64 -7.26 -2.38
CA ILE A 62 -20.53 -6.16 -2.80
C ILE A 62 -21.89 -6.26 -2.09
N GLU A 63 -22.53 -7.45 -2.09
CA GLU A 63 -23.80 -7.67 -1.41
C GLU A 63 -23.69 -7.34 0.10
N GLN A 64 -22.62 -7.76 0.74
CA GLN A 64 -22.39 -7.47 2.15
C GLN A 64 -22.17 -5.97 2.38
N ALA A 65 -21.40 -5.30 1.51
CA ALA A 65 -21.15 -3.86 1.65
C ALA A 65 -22.45 -3.03 1.52
N LEU A 66 -23.34 -3.41 0.61
CA LEU A 66 -24.66 -2.78 0.48
C LEU A 66 -25.52 -3.04 1.71
N ALA A 67 -25.56 -4.28 2.20
CA ALA A 67 -26.32 -4.66 3.38
C ALA A 67 -25.85 -3.93 4.64
N ASP A 68 -24.53 -3.86 4.87
CA ASP A 68 -23.92 -3.17 6.01
C ASP A 68 -24.20 -1.66 6.00
N ALA A 69 -24.34 -1.08 4.80
CA ALA A 69 -24.68 0.33 4.62
C ALA A 69 -26.20 0.61 4.67
N ASP A 70 -27.03 -0.42 4.77
CA ASP A 70 -28.50 -0.36 4.68
C ASP A 70 -28.99 0.36 3.40
N VAL A 71 -28.37 0.03 2.25
CA VAL A 71 -28.70 0.58 0.94
C VAL A 71 -28.82 -0.52 -0.11
N THR A 72 -29.45 -0.19 -1.22
CA THR A 72 -29.56 -1.03 -2.41
C THR A 72 -28.80 -0.40 -3.60
N LEU A 73 -28.67 -1.16 -4.69
CA LEU A 73 -28.09 -0.60 -5.94
C LEU A 73 -28.91 0.54 -6.54
N ASP A 74 -30.17 0.69 -6.15
CA ASP A 74 -31.05 1.77 -6.64
C ASP A 74 -30.85 3.09 -5.88
N ASP A 75 -30.19 3.05 -4.73
CA ASP A 75 -29.90 4.22 -3.90
C ASP A 75 -28.57 4.90 -4.29
N LEU A 76 -27.75 4.22 -5.11
CA LEU A 76 -26.42 4.69 -5.48
C LEU A 76 -26.49 5.78 -6.56
N ASP A 77 -25.56 6.73 -6.48
CA ASP A 77 -25.39 7.82 -7.46
C ASP A 77 -24.23 7.56 -8.43
N ALA A 78 -23.24 6.72 -8.06
CA ALA A 78 -22.11 6.33 -8.93
C ALA A 78 -21.43 5.04 -8.47
N ILE A 79 -20.62 4.45 -9.36
CA ILE A 79 -19.73 3.33 -9.08
C ILE A 79 -18.30 3.77 -9.27
N GLY A 80 -17.44 3.59 -8.25
CA GLY A 80 -15.99 3.75 -8.33
C GLY A 80 -15.30 2.39 -8.43
N VAL A 81 -14.24 2.27 -9.24
CA VAL A 81 -13.46 1.03 -9.31
C VAL A 81 -12.00 1.31 -9.57
N THR A 82 -11.12 0.59 -8.90
CA THR A 82 -9.69 0.64 -9.17
C THR A 82 -9.39 -0.01 -10.52
N TYR A 83 -8.78 0.76 -11.44
CA TYR A 83 -8.41 0.28 -12.76
C TYR A 83 -6.91 0.00 -12.92
N GLY A 84 -6.10 0.43 -11.99
CA GLY A 84 -4.63 0.27 -12.00
C GLY A 84 -3.92 1.27 -11.09
N PRO A 85 -2.64 1.03 -10.83
CA PRO A 85 -1.86 -0.19 -11.12
C PRO A 85 -2.28 -1.38 -10.25
N GLY A 86 -1.89 -2.60 -10.70
CA GLY A 86 -2.15 -3.85 -9.99
C GLY A 86 -2.01 -5.07 -10.89
N LEU A 87 -2.39 -6.23 -10.38
CA LEU A 87 -2.41 -7.48 -11.13
C LEU A 87 -3.52 -7.45 -12.17
N VAL A 88 -3.16 -7.54 -13.45
CA VAL A 88 -4.10 -7.37 -14.57
C VAL A 88 -5.34 -8.28 -14.44
N GLY A 89 -5.14 -9.57 -14.15
CA GLY A 89 -6.27 -10.50 -14.00
C GLY A 89 -7.17 -10.18 -12.82
N ALA A 90 -6.62 -9.68 -11.74
CA ALA A 90 -7.35 -9.27 -10.54
C ALA A 90 -8.14 -7.97 -10.81
N LEU A 91 -7.50 -6.95 -11.39
CA LEU A 91 -8.16 -5.70 -11.81
C LEU A 91 -9.34 -5.93 -12.76
N LEU A 92 -9.19 -6.86 -13.71
CA LEU A 92 -10.25 -7.18 -14.67
C LEU A 92 -11.52 -7.68 -13.99
N VAL A 93 -11.42 -8.39 -12.88
CA VAL A 93 -12.60 -8.87 -12.14
C VAL A 93 -13.41 -7.69 -11.58
N GLY A 94 -12.78 -6.81 -10.82
CA GLY A 94 -13.47 -5.63 -10.25
C GLY A 94 -14.00 -4.69 -11.33
N VAL A 95 -13.22 -4.42 -12.37
CA VAL A 95 -13.62 -3.55 -13.49
C VAL A 95 -14.79 -4.13 -14.26
N ALA A 96 -14.82 -5.45 -14.52
CA ALA A 96 -15.94 -6.10 -15.22
C ALA A 96 -17.23 -6.00 -14.40
N GLU A 97 -17.17 -6.30 -13.10
CA GLU A 97 -18.32 -6.22 -12.20
C GLU A 97 -18.84 -4.78 -12.06
N ALA A 98 -17.94 -3.82 -11.84
CA ALA A 98 -18.30 -2.41 -11.77
C ALA A 98 -18.99 -1.92 -13.05
N LYS A 99 -18.49 -2.31 -14.21
CA LYS A 99 -19.10 -2.00 -15.52
C LYS A 99 -20.49 -2.62 -15.66
N ALA A 100 -20.66 -3.88 -15.24
CA ALA A 100 -21.95 -4.57 -15.32
C ALA A 100 -23.01 -3.85 -14.47
N ILE A 101 -22.68 -3.49 -13.21
CA ILE A 101 -23.57 -2.77 -12.33
C ILE A 101 -23.88 -1.37 -12.87
N ALA A 102 -22.86 -0.61 -13.27
CA ALA A 102 -23.02 0.73 -13.80
C ALA A 102 -23.90 0.74 -15.05
N TYR A 103 -23.71 -0.24 -15.96
CA TYR A 103 -24.52 -0.38 -17.16
C TYR A 103 -25.97 -0.72 -16.82
N ALA A 104 -26.20 -1.71 -15.95
CA ALA A 104 -27.54 -2.18 -15.60
C ALA A 104 -28.37 -1.10 -14.89
N LYS A 105 -27.72 -0.31 -14.03
CA LYS A 105 -28.37 0.73 -13.23
C LYS A 105 -28.28 2.12 -13.88
N LYS A 106 -27.60 2.25 -15.03
CA LYS A 106 -27.36 3.52 -15.75
C LYS A 106 -26.66 4.57 -14.87
N LEU A 107 -25.72 4.10 -14.04
CA LEU A 107 -24.94 4.95 -13.13
C LEU A 107 -23.63 5.38 -13.80
N PRO A 108 -23.09 6.55 -13.44
CA PRO A 108 -21.74 6.94 -13.78
C PRO A 108 -20.74 5.92 -13.25
N LEU A 109 -19.72 5.58 -14.06
CA LEU A 109 -18.58 4.75 -13.68
C LEU A 109 -17.32 5.62 -13.59
N VAL A 110 -16.66 5.61 -12.44
CA VAL A 110 -15.44 6.35 -12.18
C VAL A 110 -14.28 5.39 -12.02
N GLY A 111 -13.27 5.50 -12.90
CA GLY A 111 -12.02 4.78 -12.75
C GLY A 111 -11.13 5.47 -11.71
N VAL A 112 -10.64 4.72 -10.72
CA VAL A 112 -9.78 5.23 -9.66
C VAL A 112 -8.38 4.62 -9.82
N HIS A 113 -7.36 5.46 -9.78
CA HIS A 113 -5.98 5.00 -9.72
C HIS A 113 -5.66 4.50 -8.31
N HIS A 114 -5.07 3.31 -8.18
CA HIS A 114 -4.80 2.69 -6.87
C HIS A 114 -4.04 3.60 -5.90
N ILE A 115 -3.02 4.31 -6.41
CA ILE A 115 -2.24 5.24 -5.59
C ILE A 115 -3.06 6.48 -5.17
N GLU A 116 -3.96 6.97 -6.04
CA GLU A 116 -4.92 8.02 -5.66
C GLU A 116 -5.85 7.57 -4.54
N GLY A 117 -6.26 6.31 -4.57
CA GLY A 117 -7.04 5.70 -3.49
C GLY A 117 -6.30 5.77 -2.15
N HIS A 118 -5.02 5.44 -2.11
CA HIS A 118 -4.19 5.55 -0.90
C HIS A 118 -4.07 7.00 -0.42
N VAL A 119 -3.85 7.95 -1.33
CA VAL A 119 -3.81 9.39 -0.98
C VAL A 119 -5.16 9.83 -0.41
N SER A 120 -6.25 9.49 -1.09
CA SER A 120 -7.60 9.92 -0.73
C SER A 120 -8.10 9.30 0.58
N ALA A 121 -7.56 8.16 1.01
CA ALA A 121 -7.89 7.55 2.30
C ALA A 121 -7.59 8.49 3.49
N ASN A 122 -6.61 9.39 3.35
CA ASN A 122 -6.32 10.38 4.40
C ASN A 122 -7.49 11.33 4.65
N TYR A 123 -8.31 11.63 3.64
CA TYR A 123 -9.48 12.50 3.81
C TYR A 123 -10.59 11.87 4.67
N ILE A 124 -10.56 10.55 4.83
CA ILE A 124 -11.52 9.81 5.66
C ILE A 124 -11.11 9.92 7.13
N GLU A 125 -9.82 9.66 7.43
CA GLU A 125 -9.29 9.72 8.79
C GLU A 125 -9.15 11.18 9.27
N HIS A 126 -8.85 12.08 8.35
CA HIS A 126 -8.66 13.52 8.61
C HIS A 126 -9.66 14.36 7.81
N PRO A 127 -10.91 14.49 8.29
CA PRO A 127 -11.97 15.20 7.56
C PRO A 127 -11.66 16.68 7.26
N ASP A 128 -10.81 17.31 8.09
CA ASP A 128 -10.38 18.69 7.94
C ASP A 128 -9.13 18.86 7.05
N LEU A 129 -8.58 17.75 6.52
CA LEU A 129 -7.44 17.81 5.64
C LEU A 129 -7.82 18.46 4.30
N GLU A 130 -7.06 19.46 3.93
CA GLU A 130 -7.20 20.17 2.65
C GLU A 130 -5.85 20.27 1.92
N PRO A 131 -5.85 20.20 0.58
CA PRO A 131 -4.64 20.49 -0.19
C PRO A 131 -4.17 21.95 -0.01
N PRO A 132 -2.86 22.27 -0.18
CA PRO A 132 -1.81 21.33 -0.57
C PRO A 132 -1.17 20.62 0.63
N PHE A 133 -0.73 19.38 0.42
CA PHE A 133 0.08 18.63 1.41
C PHE A 133 1.01 17.63 0.74
N LEU A 134 2.01 17.18 1.49
CA LEU A 134 2.93 16.11 1.08
C LEU A 134 2.43 14.78 1.63
N CYS A 135 2.42 13.74 0.78
CA CYS A 135 2.00 12.40 1.14
C CYS A 135 3.13 11.40 0.84
N LEU A 136 3.55 10.65 1.86
CA LEU A 136 4.47 9.52 1.70
C LEU A 136 3.65 8.22 1.67
N ILE A 137 3.71 7.50 0.56
CA ILE A 137 3.04 6.23 0.35
C ILE A 137 4.06 5.11 0.45
N VAL A 138 3.90 4.24 1.45
CA VAL A 138 4.80 3.10 1.71
C VAL A 138 3.99 1.82 1.84
N SER A 139 4.21 0.88 0.93
CA SER A 139 3.52 -0.40 0.93
C SER A 139 4.42 -1.55 0.47
N GLY A 140 3.86 -2.75 0.33
CA GLY A 140 4.56 -3.91 -0.22
C GLY A 140 4.97 -3.75 -1.68
N GLY A 141 4.21 -3.00 -2.48
CA GLY A 141 4.46 -2.82 -3.91
C GLY A 141 4.88 -1.41 -4.32
N HIS A 142 4.68 -0.42 -3.46
CA HIS A 142 4.88 0.99 -3.81
C HIS A 142 5.63 1.75 -2.74
N THR A 143 6.54 2.64 -3.16
CA THR A 143 7.14 3.67 -2.32
C THR A 143 7.20 4.94 -3.16
N HIS A 144 6.33 5.91 -2.82
CA HIS A 144 6.19 7.17 -3.54
C HIS A 144 6.15 8.34 -2.56
N LEU A 145 6.73 9.44 -2.96
CA LEU A 145 6.56 10.74 -2.34
C LEU A 145 5.77 11.62 -3.29
N VAL A 146 4.63 12.11 -2.85
CA VAL A 146 3.64 12.77 -3.69
C VAL A 146 3.26 14.11 -3.08
N ILE A 147 3.24 15.16 -3.89
CA ILE A 147 2.59 16.42 -3.51
C ILE A 147 1.16 16.43 -4.04
N VAL A 148 0.21 16.60 -3.15
CA VAL A 148 -1.21 16.80 -3.47
C VAL A 148 -1.44 18.30 -3.59
N LYS A 149 -1.69 18.78 -4.81
CA LYS A 149 -1.85 20.22 -5.11
C LYS A 149 -3.27 20.68 -4.91
N ASP A 150 -4.23 19.85 -5.30
CA ASP A 150 -5.68 20.05 -5.17
C ASP A 150 -6.36 18.67 -5.15
N TYR A 151 -7.66 18.63 -4.92
CA TYR A 151 -8.47 17.41 -4.97
C TYR A 151 -8.37 16.76 -6.36
N GLY A 152 -7.87 15.51 -6.39
CA GLY A 152 -7.63 14.78 -7.63
C GLY A 152 -6.43 15.29 -8.46
N GLU A 153 -5.65 16.25 -7.95
CA GLU A 153 -4.45 16.76 -8.60
C GLU A 153 -3.21 16.50 -7.75
N PHE A 154 -2.36 15.58 -8.21
CA PHE A 154 -1.11 15.24 -7.50
C PHE A 154 0.06 15.05 -8.46
N GLU A 155 1.25 15.26 -7.95
CA GLU A 155 2.51 15.08 -8.65
C GLU A 155 3.42 14.16 -7.84
N ILE A 156 3.99 13.16 -8.51
CA ILE A 156 4.99 12.27 -7.91
C ILE A 156 6.33 13.02 -7.92
N LEU A 157 6.83 13.35 -6.73
CA LEU A 157 8.13 13.99 -6.54
C LEU A 157 9.26 12.97 -6.55
N GLY A 158 9.02 11.80 -5.96
CA GLY A 158 9.98 10.72 -5.87
C GLY A 158 9.31 9.36 -5.80
N ARG A 159 10.02 8.34 -6.25
CA ARG A 159 9.58 6.94 -6.23
C ARG A 159 10.76 6.01 -6.03
N THR A 160 10.47 4.78 -5.63
CA THR A 160 11.53 3.77 -5.62
C THR A 160 12.01 3.44 -7.03
N ARG A 161 13.33 3.29 -7.18
CA ARG A 161 14.01 2.88 -8.42
C ARG A 161 14.14 1.37 -8.55
N ASP A 162 13.87 0.65 -7.45
CA ASP A 162 14.03 -0.81 -7.37
C ASP A 162 12.97 -1.42 -6.44
N ASP A 163 13.36 -2.18 -5.42
CA ASP A 163 12.42 -2.75 -4.46
C ASP A 163 11.60 -1.66 -3.75
N ALA A 164 10.31 -1.87 -3.55
CA ALA A 164 9.55 -1.07 -2.60
C ALA A 164 10.03 -1.34 -1.17
N ALA A 165 9.79 -0.40 -0.26
CA ALA A 165 10.21 -0.57 1.13
C ALA A 165 9.63 -1.87 1.74
N GLY A 166 8.31 -2.10 1.60
CA GLY A 166 7.68 -3.31 2.11
C GLY A 166 8.19 -4.59 1.45
N GLU A 167 8.49 -4.56 0.14
CA GLU A 167 9.12 -5.68 -0.56
C GLU A 167 10.50 -6.01 0.02
N ALA A 168 11.31 -5.00 0.36
CA ALA A 168 12.59 -5.20 1.03
C ALA A 168 12.39 -5.85 2.42
N PHE A 169 11.38 -5.42 3.19
CA PHE A 169 11.00 -6.05 4.45
C PHE A 169 10.61 -7.52 4.29
N ASP A 170 9.80 -7.87 3.28
CA ASP A 170 9.40 -9.25 3.02
C ASP A 170 10.59 -10.14 2.66
N LYS A 171 11.52 -9.62 1.84
CA LYS A 171 12.73 -10.35 1.44
C LYS A 171 13.67 -10.56 2.61
N VAL A 172 13.89 -9.56 3.45
CA VAL A 172 14.71 -9.66 4.67
C VAL A 172 14.06 -10.60 5.68
N ALA A 173 12.75 -10.47 5.93
CA ALA A 173 12.01 -11.37 6.82
C ALA A 173 12.17 -12.84 6.43
N ARG A 174 12.07 -13.12 5.14
CA ARG A 174 12.29 -14.47 4.61
C ARG A 174 13.73 -14.96 4.87
N ALA A 175 14.72 -14.11 4.65
CA ALA A 175 16.14 -14.47 4.86
C ALA A 175 16.45 -14.77 6.32
N ILE A 176 15.80 -14.10 7.27
CA ILE A 176 15.97 -14.36 8.71
C ILE A 176 14.94 -15.35 9.28
N GLY A 177 14.16 -16.03 8.41
CA GLY A 177 13.25 -17.10 8.81
C GLY A 177 11.96 -16.65 9.50
N LEU A 178 11.50 -15.40 9.29
CA LEU A 178 10.22 -14.90 9.84
C LEU A 178 9.03 -15.21 8.93
N GLY A 179 9.27 -15.46 7.63
CA GLY A 179 8.22 -15.75 6.66
C GLY A 179 7.42 -14.51 6.21
N TYR A 180 6.24 -14.73 5.64
CA TYR A 180 5.35 -13.71 5.08
C TYR A 180 4.10 -13.50 5.95
N PRO A 181 3.49 -12.29 6.03
CA PRO A 181 4.04 -11.01 5.59
C PRO A 181 5.24 -10.57 6.47
N GLY A 182 6.25 -9.98 5.84
CA GLY A 182 7.53 -9.67 6.50
C GLY A 182 7.50 -8.41 7.35
N GLY A 183 6.86 -7.33 6.86
CA GLY A 183 6.86 -6.03 7.53
C GLY A 183 6.46 -6.09 9.01
N PRO A 184 5.25 -6.60 9.36
CA PRO A 184 4.80 -6.67 10.75
C PRO A 184 5.69 -7.56 11.63
N LYS A 185 6.29 -8.61 11.05
CA LYS A 185 7.15 -9.55 11.80
C LYS A 185 8.54 -8.95 12.08
N VAL A 186 9.10 -8.23 11.12
CA VAL A 186 10.36 -7.48 11.30
C VAL A 186 10.15 -6.36 12.32
N ASP A 187 9.07 -5.58 12.20
CA ASP A 187 8.73 -4.53 13.15
C ASP A 187 8.59 -5.06 14.58
N LYS A 188 7.90 -6.19 14.75
CA LYS A 188 7.78 -6.82 16.07
C LYS A 188 9.13 -7.22 16.65
N LEU A 189 9.97 -7.89 15.83
CA LEU A 189 11.28 -8.37 16.28
C LEU A 189 12.26 -7.21 16.53
N SER A 190 12.18 -6.13 15.73
CA SER A 190 13.05 -4.96 15.85
C SER A 190 12.94 -4.26 17.20
N LYS A 191 11.78 -4.35 17.86
CA LYS A 191 11.54 -3.75 19.19
C LYS A 191 12.37 -4.39 20.31
N GLU A 192 12.91 -5.58 20.05
CA GLU A 192 13.75 -6.32 21.01
C GLU A 192 15.26 -6.11 20.74
N GLY A 193 15.60 -5.40 19.63
CA GLY A 193 16.98 -5.24 19.17
C GLY A 193 17.52 -3.82 19.29
N ASN A 194 18.84 -3.71 19.13
CA ASN A 194 19.54 -2.42 19.07
C ASN A 194 19.61 -1.92 17.61
N PRO A 195 18.97 -0.77 17.28
CA PRO A 195 18.96 -0.23 15.91
C PRO A 195 20.32 0.31 15.43
N ASN A 196 21.30 0.40 16.31
CA ASN A 196 22.65 0.86 15.98
C ASN A 196 23.71 -0.26 16.08
N ALA A 197 23.29 -1.53 16.19
CA ALA A 197 24.22 -2.67 16.29
C ALA A 197 24.95 -2.92 14.99
N ILE A 198 24.30 -2.70 13.83
CA ILE A 198 24.86 -2.93 12.51
C ILE A 198 24.61 -1.68 11.66
N GLU A 199 25.64 -1.15 11.03
CA GLU A 199 25.53 -0.03 10.10
C GLU A 199 25.27 -0.55 8.67
N PHE A 200 24.06 -0.31 8.17
CA PHE A 200 23.71 -0.62 6.79
C PHE A 200 23.81 0.61 5.87
N PRO A 201 24.21 0.42 4.61
CA PRO A 201 24.35 1.53 3.67
C PRO A 201 22.99 2.13 3.32
N LYS A 202 22.96 3.46 3.21
CA LYS A 202 21.82 4.21 2.66
C LYS A 202 22.10 4.53 1.20
N ALA A 203 21.14 4.28 0.32
CA ALA A 203 21.28 4.60 -1.08
C ALA A 203 21.32 6.14 -1.27
N LYS A 204 22.25 6.62 -2.09
CA LYS A 204 22.29 8.01 -2.54
C LYS A 204 21.99 8.03 -4.03
N ILE A 205 20.89 8.69 -4.42
CA ILE A 205 20.45 8.82 -5.80
C ILE A 205 20.80 10.24 -6.26
N GLY A 206 21.79 10.35 -7.13
CA GLY A 206 22.40 11.65 -7.46
C GLY A 206 21.56 12.54 -8.37
N ASP A 207 20.65 11.97 -9.15
CA ASP A 207 19.85 12.67 -10.18
C ASP A 207 18.45 13.08 -9.71
N CYS A 208 17.96 12.48 -8.65
CA CYS A 208 16.66 12.84 -8.05
C CYS A 208 16.71 12.68 -6.51
N PRO A 209 16.72 13.79 -5.77
CA PRO A 209 16.94 13.77 -4.33
C PRO A 209 15.76 13.17 -3.53
N TYR A 210 14.61 12.98 -4.15
CA TYR A 210 13.41 12.44 -3.51
C TYR A 210 13.14 10.98 -3.85
N ASP A 211 13.90 10.40 -4.82
CA ASP A 211 13.75 9.00 -5.17
C ASP A 211 14.31 8.08 -4.09
N PHE A 212 13.79 6.86 -4.04
CA PHE A 212 14.18 5.84 -3.07
C PHE A 212 14.87 4.65 -3.75
N SER A 213 15.66 3.92 -2.98
CA SER A 213 16.22 2.61 -3.38
C SER A 213 16.45 1.76 -2.13
N PHE A 214 15.96 0.53 -2.14
CA PHE A 214 16.07 -0.39 -1.02
C PHE A 214 16.76 -1.70 -1.38
N SER A 215 17.06 -1.95 -2.66
CA SER A 215 17.79 -3.14 -3.09
C SER A 215 19.20 -3.22 -2.51
N GLY A 216 19.85 -2.06 -2.33
CA GLY A 216 21.18 -1.96 -1.74
C GLY A 216 21.22 -2.39 -0.28
N VAL A 217 20.32 -1.86 0.56
CA VAL A 217 20.24 -2.24 1.98
C VAL A 217 19.84 -3.71 2.14
N LYS A 218 18.89 -4.21 1.33
CA LYS A 218 18.53 -5.63 1.29
C LYS A 218 19.75 -6.50 1.00
N SER A 219 20.52 -6.17 -0.03
CA SER A 219 21.71 -6.92 -0.43
C SER A 219 22.78 -6.90 0.66
N ALA A 220 22.96 -5.78 1.36
CA ALA A 220 23.88 -5.68 2.49
C ALA A 220 23.46 -6.58 3.65
N VAL A 221 22.16 -6.67 3.95
CA VAL A 221 21.63 -7.60 4.96
C VAL A 221 21.92 -9.07 4.55
N LEU A 222 21.63 -9.44 3.31
CA LEU A 222 21.88 -10.80 2.82
C LEU A 222 23.38 -11.15 2.86
N ASN A 223 24.25 -10.22 2.49
CA ASN A 223 25.69 -10.40 2.58
C ASN A 223 26.17 -10.56 4.03
N TYR A 224 25.62 -9.78 4.96
CA TYR A 224 25.91 -9.90 6.39
C TYR A 224 25.53 -11.30 6.93
N ILE A 225 24.33 -11.79 6.59
CA ILE A 225 23.87 -13.13 6.96
C ILE A 225 24.80 -14.21 6.39
N ASN A 226 25.13 -14.12 5.10
CA ASN A 226 25.99 -15.08 4.43
C ASN A 226 27.41 -15.10 5.04
N HIS A 227 27.96 -13.92 5.35
CA HIS A 227 29.26 -13.82 6.00
C HIS A 227 29.27 -14.49 7.36
N ALA A 228 28.31 -14.21 8.21
CA ALA A 228 28.19 -14.82 9.52
C ALA A 228 28.05 -16.36 9.44
N GLN A 229 27.27 -16.86 8.46
CA GLN A 229 27.16 -18.30 8.22
C GLN A 229 28.49 -18.95 7.79
N MET A 230 29.30 -18.26 6.98
CA MET A 230 30.61 -18.74 6.53
C MET A 230 31.65 -18.70 7.65
N THR A 231 31.60 -17.73 8.53
CA THR A 231 32.54 -17.57 9.65
C THR A 231 32.12 -18.32 10.91
N GLY A 232 30.88 -18.83 10.96
CA GLY A 232 30.32 -19.49 12.14
C GLY A 232 29.92 -18.51 13.24
N GLU A 233 29.78 -17.23 12.93
CA GLU A 233 29.33 -16.21 13.88
C GLU A 233 27.81 -16.32 14.10
N GLU A 234 27.40 -16.15 15.36
CA GLU A 234 25.99 -16.13 15.73
C GLU A 234 25.38 -14.76 15.43
N ILE A 235 24.25 -14.73 14.73
CA ILE A 235 23.54 -13.49 14.40
C ILE A 235 22.48 -13.21 15.46
N ASN A 236 22.56 -12.04 16.11
CA ASN A 236 21.43 -11.50 16.84
C ASN A 236 20.36 -10.99 15.85
N ARG A 237 19.32 -11.80 15.65
CA ARG A 237 18.26 -11.52 14.67
C ARG A 237 17.46 -10.26 15.02
N ALA A 238 17.31 -9.92 16.31
CA ALA A 238 16.62 -8.73 16.76
C ALA A 238 17.43 -7.47 16.42
N ASP A 239 18.74 -7.48 16.66
CA ASP A 239 19.63 -6.38 16.28
C ASP A 239 19.68 -6.18 14.76
N LEU A 240 19.72 -7.27 14.01
CA LEU A 240 19.68 -7.23 12.54
C LEU A 240 18.37 -6.59 12.04
N ALA A 241 17.22 -7.02 12.58
CA ALA A 241 15.91 -6.48 12.24
C ALA A 241 15.81 -4.99 12.59
N ALA A 242 16.26 -4.60 13.79
CA ALA A 242 16.24 -3.22 14.25
C ALA A 242 17.14 -2.31 13.39
N SER A 243 18.35 -2.75 13.09
CA SER A 243 19.31 -1.99 12.27
C SER A 243 18.84 -1.85 10.81
N PHE A 244 18.26 -2.92 10.24
CA PHE A 244 17.66 -2.87 8.91
C PHE A 244 16.48 -1.91 8.86
N GLN A 245 15.52 -2.04 9.79
CA GLN A 245 14.36 -1.15 9.87
C GLN A 245 14.79 0.31 9.99
N LYS A 246 15.76 0.60 10.87
CA LYS A 246 16.31 1.95 11.03
C LYS A 246 16.87 2.48 9.70
N ALA A 247 17.66 1.71 8.98
CA ALA A 247 18.25 2.15 7.72
C ALA A 247 17.18 2.51 6.67
N VAL A 248 16.09 1.73 6.58
CA VAL A 248 14.97 2.02 5.67
C VAL A 248 14.22 3.27 6.11
N VAL A 249 13.85 3.36 7.40
CA VAL A 249 13.07 4.48 7.95
C VAL A 249 13.86 5.79 7.84
N ASP A 250 15.15 5.77 8.11
CA ASP A 250 16.00 6.96 7.98
C ASP A 250 15.94 7.55 6.55
N VAL A 251 16.01 6.71 5.51
CA VAL A 251 15.93 7.16 4.10
C VAL A 251 14.54 7.74 3.80
N LEU A 252 13.46 7.07 4.25
CA LEU A 252 12.11 7.56 4.05
C LEU A 252 11.91 8.94 4.69
N VAL A 253 12.36 9.11 5.94
CA VAL A 253 12.24 10.38 6.68
C VAL A 253 13.13 11.45 6.07
N GLU A 254 14.41 11.16 5.75
CA GLU A 254 15.35 12.12 5.17
C GLU A 254 14.82 12.74 3.87
N HIS A 255 14.31 11.91 2.93
CA HIS A 255 13.78 12.38 1.66
C HIS A 255 12.46 13.12 1.81
N THR A 256 11.58 12.64 2.71
CA THR A 256 10.30 13.32 2.98
C THR A 256 10.53 14.69 3.59
N MET A 257 11.43 14.81 4.56
CA MET A 257 11.76 16.10 5.20
C MET A 257 12.45 17.06 4.24
N LEU A 258 13.30 16.54 3.34
CA LEU A 258 13.91 17.34 2.29
C LEU A 258 12.84 17.95 1.36
N ALA A 259 11.92 17.12 0.86
CA ALA A 259 10.84 17.60 0.01
C ALA A 259 9.91 18.59 0.74
N ALA A 260 9.56 18.33 1.99
CA ALA A 260 8.75 19.25 2.79
C ALA A 260 9.41 20.63 2.90
N LYS A 261 10.72 20.67 3.11
CA LYS A 261 11.50 21.92 3.18
C LYS A 261 11.55 22.64 1.82
N ASP A 262 11.85 21.91 0.75
CA ASP A 262 12.05 22.49 -0.59
C ASP A 262 10.73 23.03 -1.18
N TYR A 263 9.59 22.40 -0.84
CA TYR A 263 8.25 22.83 -1.26
C TYR A 263 7.54 23.74 -0.25
N GLY A 264 8.18 24.05 0.89
CA GLY A 264 7.63 24.94 1.91
C GLY A 264 6.35 24.41 2.57
N LEU A 265 6.18 23.08 2.63
CA LEU A 265 5.02 22.43 3.19
C LEU A 265 5.22 22.15 4.68
N SER A 266 4.25 22.54 5.50
CA SER A 266 4.24 22.31 6.95
C SER A 266 3.43 21.09 7.36
N LEU A 267 2.64 20.52 6.44
CA LEU A 267 1.76 19.38 6.69
C LEU A 267 2.25 18.16 5.90
N ILE A 268 2.51 17.07 6.61
CA ILE A 268 2.92 15.78 6.05
C ILE A 268 1.98 14.71 6.59
N HIS A 269 1.37 13.93 5.69
CA HIS A 269 0.61 12.73 6.04
C HIS A 269 1.34 11.49 5.53
N ILE A 270 1.45 10.48 6.39
CA ILE A 270 2.18 9.23 6.15
C ILE A 270 1.19 8.07 6.26
#